data_4b2cf2636e5316a8cf5aec23f8aec334
#
_entry.id   4b2cf2636e5316a8cf5aec23f8aec334
#
_cell.length_a   1.000
_cell.length_b   1.000
_cell.length_c   1.000
_cell.angle_alpha   90.00
_cell.angle_beta   90.00
_cell.angle_gamma   90.00
#
_symmetry.space_group_name_H-M   'P 1'
#
loop_
_entity.id
_entity.type
_entity.pdbx_description
1 polymer ?
#
loop_
_entity_poly.entity_id
_entity_poly.type
_entity_poly.pdbx_seq_one_letter_code
_entity_poly.pdbx_strand_id
1 'polypeptide(L)'
;MKKIALVTGASRGIGKATALALARDGWTVHVNYIRSREAAEAVAAQTGGMAICADVSDAQAVCAMFEKIGPVDLLVNNAGVAVYGLLTDLDPAVWQRLFDVNVTGMYNCCRC
;
A
#
# COMPACT_ATOMS: atom_id res chain seq x y z
N MET A 1 -0.66 -21.20 -13.01
CA MET A 1 -1.20 -19.82 -12.96
C MET A 1 -0.42 -19.01 -11.96
N LYS A 2 -0.01 -17.81 -12.36
CA LYS A 2 0.66 -16.89 -11.44
C LYS A 2 -0.36 -16.27 -10.50
N LYS A 3 -0.06 -16.32 -9.20
CA LYS A 3 -0.83 -15.62 -8.18
C LYS A 3 -0.25 -14.21 -8.05
N ILE A 4 -1.10 -13.22 -8.17
CA ILE A 4 -0.71 -11.81 -8.14
C ILE A 4 -1.29 -11.16 -6.90
N ALA A 5 -0.42 -10.49 -6.14
CA ALA A 5 -0.80 -9.75 -4.94
C ALA A 5 -0.38 -8.28 -5.04
N LEU A 6 -1.13 -7.43 -4.36
CA LEU A 6 -0.75 -6.04 -4.13
C LEU A 6 -0.68 -5.81 -2.63
N VAL A 7 0.45 -5.29 -2.16
CA VAL A 7 0.61 -4.86 -0.76
C VAL A 7 0.76 -3.35 -0.74
N THR A 8 -0.14 -2.65 -0.05
CA THR A 8 -0.03 -1.21 0.08
C THR A 8 0.95 -0.85 1.19
N GLY A 9 1.67 0.26 1.00
CA GLY A 9 2.69 0.68 1.96
C GLY A 9 3.82 -0.31 2.14
N ALA A 10 4.29 -0.91 1.06
CA ALA A 10 5.22 -2.05 1.13
C ALA A 10 6.68 -1.71 0.89
N SER A 11 7.06 -0.42 0.93
CA SER A 11 8.45 -0.02 0.74
C SER A 11 9.34 -0.38 1.93
N ARG A 12 8.74 -0.59 3.11
CA ARG A 12 9.46 -0.88 4.34
C ARG A 12 8.54 -1.51 5.39
N GLY A 13 9.11 -1.90 6.52
CA GLY A 13 8.36 -2.38 7.69
C GLY A 13 7.58 -3.65 7.42
N ILE A 14 6.39 -3.72 8.01
CA ILE A 14 5.52 -4.90 7.92
C ILE A 14 5.11 -5.18 6.48
N GLY A 15 4.80 -4.14 5.71
CA GLY A 15 4.42 -4.30 4.30
C GLY A 15 5.52 -4.91 3.47
N LYS A 16 6.77 -4.46 3.65
CA LYS A 16 7.92 -5.05 2.98
C LYS A 16 8.09 -6.52 3.35
N ALA A 17 8.03 -6.82 4.66
CA ALA A 17 8.17 -8.19 5.14
C ALA A 17 7.07 -9.09 4.58
N THR A 18 5.84 -8.59 4.51
CA THR A 18 4.70 -9.31 3.94
C THR A 18 4.92 -9.59 2.45
N ALA A 19 5.35 -8.56 1.70
CA ALA A 19 5.61 -8.71 0.27
C ALA A 19 6.70 -9.75 -0.01
N LEU A 20 7.79 -9.72 0.75
CA LEU A 20 8.88 -10.68 0.59
C LEU A 20 8.44 -12.10 0.96
N ALA A 21 7.64 -12.25 2.02
CA ALA A 21 7.12 -13.55 2.43
C ALA A 21 6.20 -14.15 1.36
N LEU A 22 5.32 -13.33 0.77
CA LEU A 22 4.46 -13.77 -0.32
C LEU A 22 5.28 -14.18 -1.55
N ALA A 23 6.31 -13.42 -1.88
CA ALA A 23 7.17 -13.74 -3.01
C ALA A 23 7.88 -15.09 -2.81
N ARG A 24 8.34 -15.38 -1.59
CA ARG A 24 8.94 -16.69 -1.28
C ARG A 24 7.94 -17.82 -1.42
N ASP A 25 6.64 -17.51 -1.24
CA ASP A 25 5.57 -18.49 -1.36
C ASP A 25 5.02 -18.60 -2.80
N GLY A 26 5.70 -18.01 -3.77
CA GLY A 26 5.36 -18.11 -5.18
C GLY A 26 4.49 -17.01 -5.76
N TRP A 27 4.16 -16.00 -4.97
CA TRP A 27 3.36 -14.87 -5.46
C TRP A 27 4.21 -13.86 -6.21
N THR A 28 3.64 -13.27 -7.25
CA THR A 28 4.16 -12.03 -7.84
C THR A 28 3.51 -10.89 -7.08
N VAL A 29 4.31 -10.02 -6.47
CA VAL A 29 3.79 -8.98 -5.56
C VAL A 29 4.09 -7.60 -6.09
N HIS A 30 3.04 -6.82 -6.33
CA HIS A 30 3.16 -5.40 -6.62
C HIS A 30 3.33 -4.63 -5.31
N VAL A 31 4.16 -3.62 -5.34
CA VAL A 31 4.57 -2.85 -4.17
C VAL A 31 4.07 -1.42 -4.32
N ASN A 32 3.09 -1.06 -3.51
CA ASN A 32 2.60 0.32 -3.47
C ASN A 32 3.44 1.14 -2.49
N TYR A 33 3.69 2.38 -2.85
CA TYR A 33 4.40 3.33 -1.98
C TYR A 33 3.89 4.74 -2.24
N ILE A 34 4.27 5.69 -1.36
CA ILE A 34 3.93 7.09 -1.53
C ILE A 34 5.18 7.97 -1.64
N ARG A 35 6.22 7.72 -0.84
CA ARG A 35 7.41 8.58 -0.78
C ARG A 35 8.73 7.86 -1.06
N SER A 36 8.84 6.60 -0.67
CA SER A 36 10.11 5.88 -0.69
C SER A 36 10.27 5.07 -1.98
N ARG A 37 10.43 5.78 -3.10
CA ARG A 37 10.51 5.16 -4.42
C ARG A 37 11.63 4.13 -4.54
N GLU A 38 12.85 4.49 -4.13
CA GLU A 38 14.00 3.60 -4.25
C GLU A 38 13.81 2.34 -3.41
N ALA A 39 13.30 2.49 -2.18
CA ALA A 39 13.04 1.36 -1.31
C ALA A 39 11.95 0.45 -1.90
N ALA A 40 10.90 1.04 -2.47
CA ALA A 40 9.82 0.28 -3.10
C ALA A 40 10.32 -0.48 -4.34
N GLU A 41 11.14 0.15 -5.16
CA GLU A 41 11.73 -0.48 -6.35
C GLU A 41 12.64 -1.65 -5.98
N ALA A 42 13.40 -1.50 -4.88
CA ALA A 42 14.25 -2.58 -4.39
C ALA A 42 13.40 -3.79 -3.94
N VAL A 43 12.29 -3.55 -3.27
CA VAL A 43 11.37 -4.63 -2.87
C VAL A 43 10.74 -5.27 -4.10
N ALA A 44 10.25 -4.47 -5.04
CA ALA A 44 9.63 -4.99 -6.27
C ALA A 44 10.58 -5.84 -7.09
N ALA A 45 11.86 -5.47 -7.13
CA ALA A 45 12.88 -6.27 -7.82
C ALA A 45 13.01 -7.67 -7.23
N GLN A 46 12.73 -7.84 -5.94
CA GLN A 46 12.79 -9.14 -5.26
C GLN A 46 11.47 -9.92 -5.38
N THR A 47 10.37 -9.23 -5.63
CA THR A 47 9.04 -9.87 -5.65
C THR A 47 8.50 -10.12 -7.05
N GLY A 48 9.18 -9.64 -8.08
CA GLY A 48 8.78 -9.82 -9.47
C GLY A 48 7.64 -8.93 -9.94
N GLY A 49 7.11 -8.07 -9.07
CA GLY A 49 6.04 -7.15 -9.39
C GLY A 49 6.53 -5.76 -9.74
N MET A 50 5.60 -4.81 -9.74
CA MET A 50 5.87 -3.40 -10.02
C MET A 50 5.85 -2.57 -8.74
N ALA A 51 6.73 -1.58 -8.65
CA ALA A 51 6.63 -0.53 -7.64
C ALA A 51 5.73 0.56 -8.21
N ILE A 52 4.69 0.94 -7.49
CA ILE A 52 3.74 1.91 -7.99
C ILE A 52 3.36 2.94 -6.92
N CYS A 53 3.48 4.22 -7.29
CA CYS A 53 3.20 5.33 -6.42
C CYS A 53 1.69 5.64 -6.42
N ALA A 54 1.08 5.62 -5.24
CA ALA A 54 -0.28 6.10 -5.06
C ALA A 54 -0.53 6.36 -3.59
N ASP A 55 -1.13 7.49 -3.29
CA ASP A 55 -1.65 7.77 -1.96
C ASP A 55 -3.02 7.08 -1.86
N VAL A 56 -3.14 6.10 -0.97
CA VAL A 56 -4.38 5.32 -0.86
C VAL A 56 -5.58 6.16 -0.44
N SER A 57 -5.38 7.33 0.15
CA SER A 57 -6.46 8.26 0.49
C SER A 57 -7.03 8.98 -0.74
N ASP A 58 -6.36 8.90 -1.88
CA ASP A 58 -6.80 9.51 -3.14
C ASP A 58 -7.43 8.43 -4.03
N ALA A 59 -8.76 8.45 -4.15
CA ALA A 59 -9.50 7.44 -4.90
C ALA A 59 -9.09 7.38 -6.38
N GLN A 60 -8.80 8.53 -7.00
CA GLN A 60 -8.39 8.56 -8.41
C GLN A 60 -7.02 7.92 -8.59
N ALA A 61 -6.08 8.19 -7.68
CA ALA A 61 -4.75 7.61 -7.72
C ALA A 61 -4.83 6.09 -7.54
N VAL A 62 -5.70 5.62 -6.65
CA VAL A 62 -5.90 4.18 -6.41
C VAL A 62 -6.45 3.50 -7.64
N CYS A 63 -7.48 4.07 -8.26
CA CYS A 63 -8.06 3.49 -9.48
C CYS A 63 -7.05 3.46 -10.63
N ALA A 64 -6.26 4.53 -10.79
CA ALA A 64 -5.19 4.57 -11.79
C ALA A 64 -4.12 3.50 -11.53
N MET A 65 -3.80 3.27 -10.26
CA MET A 65 -2.87 2.20 -9.87
C MET A 65 -3.39 0.84 -10.33
N PHE A 66 -4.65 0.52 -10.04
CA PHE A 66 -5.23 -0.76 -10.43
C PHE A 66 -5.35 -0.93 -11.95
N GLU A 67 -5.61 0.15 -12.67
CA GLU A 67 -5.60 0.10 -14.13
C GLU A 67 -4.21 -0.30 -14.65
N LYS A 68 -3.17 0.21 -14.01
CA LYS A 68 -1.80 -0.04 -14.43
C LYS A 68 -1.30 -1.45 -14.08
N ILE A 69 -1.62 -1.94 -12.89
CA ILE A 69 -1.15 -3.27 -12.47
C ILE A 69 -2.07 -4.41 -12.93
N GLY A 70 -3.30 -4.10 -13.29
CA GLY A 70 -4.28 -5.12 -13.68
C GLY A 70 -4.90 -5.87 -12.50
N PRO A 71 -5.61 -6.95 -12.78
CA PRO A 71 -6.30 -7.72 -11.73
C PRO A 71 -5.31 -8.33 -10.73
N VAL A 72 -5.71 -8.35 -9.45
CA VAL A 72 -4.94 -9.00 -8.40
C VAL A 72 -5.79 -10.08 -7.73
N ASP A 73 -5.13 -11.12 -7.25
CA ASP A 73 -5.80 -12.23 -6.54
C ASP A 73 -5.84 -11.97 -5.04
N LEU A 74 -4.94 -11.15 -4.53
CA LEU A 74 -4.83 -10.83 -3.11
C LEU A 74 -4.48 -9.35 -2.93
N LEU A 75 -5.24 -8.68 -2.08
CA LEU A 75 -4.97 -7.31 -1.66
C LEU A 75 -4.63 -7.30 -0.18
N VAL A 76 -3.46 -6.80 0.18
CA VAL A 76 -3.07 -6.58 1.58
C VAL A 76 -3.11 -5.09 1.87
N ASN A 77 -4.09 -4.66 2.63
CA ASN A 77 -4.24 -3.27 3.05
C ASN A 77 -3.34 -2.99 4.25
N ASN A 78 -2.08 -2.64 3.98
CA ASN A 78 -1.07 -2.37 5.01
C ASN A 78 -0.76 -0.88 5.15
N ALA A 79 -1.02 -0.06 4.14
CA ALA A 79 -0.73 1.36 4.21
C ALA A 79 -1.47 2.00 5.39
N GLY A 80 -0.72 2.71 6.22
CA GLY A 80 -1.28 3.35 7.40
C GLY A 80 -0.34 4.40 7.96
N VAL A 81 -0.89 5.28 8.75
CA VAL A 81 -0.14 6.30 9.49
C VAL A 81 -0.56 6.26 10.95
N ALA A 82 0.35 6.65 11.85
CA ALA A 82 0.08 6.72 13.28
C ALA A 82 0.71 7.98 13.86
N VAL A 83 0.01 8.58 14.81
CA VAL A 83 0.50 9.73 15.56
C VAL A 83 0.22 9.46 17.04
N TYR A 84 1.23 9.64 17.87
CA TYR A 84 1.12 9.43 19.32
C TYR A 84 0.95 10.75 20.03
N GLY A 85 0.03 10.80 21.00
CA GLY A 85 -0.24 12.00 21.78
C GLY A 85 -1.59 11.93 22.46
N LEU A 86 -1.91 12.98 23.22
CA LEU A 86 -3.21 13.10 23.85
C LEU A 86 -4.24 13.52 22.78
N LEU A 87 -5.44 12.96 22.86
CA LEU A 87 -6.51 13.27 21.92
C LEU A 87 -6.82 14.77 21.86
N THR A 88 -6.77 15.42 23.02
CA THR A 88 -7.07 16.86 23.13
C THR A 88 -6.02 17.74 22.46
N ASP A 89 -4.81 17.21 22.26
CA ASP A 89 -3.71 17.95 21.62
C ASP A 89 -3.63 17.66 20.11
N LEU A 90 -4.49 16.79 19.60
CA LEU A 90 -4.45 16.37 18.20
C LEU A 90 -5.07 17.44 17.31
N ASP A 91 -4.29 17.89 16.32
CA ASP A 91 -4.80 18.84 15.32
C ASP A 91 -5.89 18.19 14.49
N PRO A 92 -7.02 18.89 14.22
CA PRO A 92 -8.09 18.31 13.38
C PRO A 92 -7.62 17.83 12.00
N ALA A 93 -6.64 18.48 11.39
CA ALA A 93 -6.09 18.05 10.11
C ALA A 93 -5.36 16.71 10.24
N VAL A 94 -4.64 16.50 11.34
CA VAL A 94 -3.97 15.22 11.62
C VAL A 94 -5.01 14.12 11.86
N TRP A 95 -6.05 14.41 12.63
CA TRP A 95 -7.17 13.48 12.85
C TRP A 95 -7.79 13.04 11.54
N GLN A 96 -8.10 14.00 10.65
CA GLN A 96 -8.68 13.70 9.36
C GLN A 96 -7.74 12.85 8.51
N ARG A 97 -6.44 13.16 8.51
CA ARG A 97 -5.45 12.40 7.74
C ARG A 97 -5.35 10.94 8.21
N LEU A 98 -5.44 10.71 9.52
CA LEU A 98 -5.44 9.34 10.07
C LEU A 98 -6.60 8.52 9.49
N PHE A 99 -7.79 9.09 9.43
CA PHE A 99 -8.95 8.42 8.84
C PHE A 99 -8.83 8.28 7.33
N ASP A 100 -8.34 9.30 6.64
CA ASP A 100 -8.20 9.28 5.19
C ASP A 100 -7.29 8.14 4.73
N VAL A 101 -6.18 7.92 5.44
CA VAL A 101 -5.25 6.85 5.08
C VAL A 101 -5.72 5.51 5.64
N ASN A 102 -6.00 5.44 6.94
CA ASN A 102 -6.21 4.16 7.62
C ASN A 102 -7.58 3.53 7.36
N VAL A 103 -8.59 4.34 7.05
CA VAL A 103 -9.95 3.86 6.83
C VAL A 103 -10.38 4.06 5.38
N THR A 104 -10.39 5.28 4.90
CA THR A 104 -10.81 5.59 3.52
C THR A 104 -9.86 4.95 2.50
N GLY A 105 -8.57 4.88 2.82
CA GLY A 105 -7.59 4.21 1.95
C GLY A 105 -7.92 2.74 1.71
N MET A 106 -8.31 2.02 2.75
CA MET A 106 -8.75 0.63 2.61
C MET A 106 -9.99 0.53 1.72
N TYR A 107 -10.97 1.40 1.96
CA TYR A 107 -12.18 1.46 1.17
C TYR A 107 -11.86 1.69 -0.32
N ASN A 108 -11.00 2.65 -0.61
CA ASN A 108 -10.60 2.97 -1.99
C ASN A 108 -9.98 1.75 -2.68
N CYS A 109 -9.06 1.06 -2.00
CA CYS A 109 -8.39 -0.11 -2.57
C CYS A 109 -9.35 -1.28 -2.79
N CYS A 110 -10.28 -1.50 -1.87
CA CYS A 110 -11.26 -2.58 -2.00
C CYS A 110 -12.28 -2.31 -3.09
N ARG A 111 -12.61 -1.04 -3.31
CA ARG A 111 -13.60 -0.64 -4.29
C ARG A 111 -13.06 -0.66 -5.73
N CYS A 112 -11.84 -0.21 -5.91
CA CYS A 112 -11.21 -0.20 -7.21
C CYS A 112 -10.54 -1.56 -7.49
#